data_f1765965ed6017ebe7c594c348f81856
#
_entry.id   f1765965ed6017ebe7c594c348f81856
#
_cell.length_a   1.000
_cell.length_b   1.000
_cell.length_c   1.000
_cell.angle_alpha   90.00
_cell.angle_beta   90.00
_cell.angle_gamma   90.00
#
_symmetry.space_group_name_H-M   'P 1'
#
loop_
_entity.id
_entity.type
_entity.pdbx_description
1 polymer ?
#
loop_
_entity_poly.entity_id
_entity_poly.type
_entity_poly.pdbx_seq_one_letter_code
_entity_poly.pdbx_strand_id
1 'polypeptide(L)'
;LSMGEPAELWEKRIKLLRPYQVNKELMAMAKPTAIFEHCLPSFHDRETTVGEDIYQKFGLEAMEVTDDVFLGHQARQFQEAENRMHTIKAVMYATLK
;
A
#
# COMPACT_ATOMS: atom_id res chain seq x y z
N LEU A 1 -4.61 7.94 -0.11
CA LEU A 1 -4.11 9.13 -0.80
C LEU A 1 -3.90 8.81 -2.28
N SER A 2 -4.39 9.67 -3.15
CA SER A 2 -4.22 9.49 -4.59
C SER A 2 -3.12 10.39 -5.13
N MET A 3 -2.33 9.85 -6.04
CA MET A 3 -1.32 10.65 -6.73
C MET A 3 -1.99 11.74 -7.56
N GLY A 4 -1.46 12.97 -7.51
CA GLY A 4 -2.01 14.12 -8.21
C GLY A 4 -3.08 14.89 -7.46
N GLU A 5 -3.47 14.46 -6.26
CA GLU A 5 -4.37 15.25 -5.43
C GLU A 5 -3.63 16.43 -4.78
N PRO A 6 -4.30 17.59 -4.59
CA PRO A 6 -3.70 18.72 -3.87
C PRO A 6 -3.31 18.33 -2.44
N ALA A 7 -2.16 18.84 -1.98
CA ALA A 7 -1.65 18.55 -0.63
C ALA A 7 -2.62 18.99 0.48
N GLU A 8 -3.44 19.99 0.22
CA GLU A 8 -4.45 20.49 1.15
C GLU A 8 -5.52 19.45 1.49
N LEU A 9 -5.87 18.60 0.52
CA LEU A 9 -6.82 17.50 0.73
C LEU A 9 -6.19 16.36 1.52
N TRP A 10 -4.88 16.21 1.50
CA TRP A 10 -4.17 15.14 2.20
C TRP A 10 -4.33 15.24 3.71
N GLU A 11 -4.23 16.43 4.27
CA GLU A 11 -4.40 16.64 5.71
C GLU A 11 -5.76 16.13 6.19
N LYS A 12 -6.82 16.54 5.48
CA LYS A 12 -8.19 16.11 5.80
C LYS A 12 -8.36 14.60 5.65
N ARG A 13 -7.82 14.01 4.57
CA ARG A 13 -7.92 12.58 4.31
C ARG A 13 -7.13 11.75 5.31
N ILE A 14 -5.94 12.18 5.67
CA ILE A 14 -5.14 11.51 6.70
C ILE A 14 -5.90 11.43 8.01
N LYS A 15 -6.51 12.52 8.43
CA LYS A 15 -7.29 12.57 9.65
C LYS A 15 -8.46 11.58 9.64
N LEU A 16 -9.14 11.45 8.49
CA LEU A 16 -10.29 10.56 8.33
C LEU A 16 -9.88 9.10 8.17
N LEU A 17 -8.78 8.82 7.49
CA LEU A 17 -8.39 7.46 7.07
C LEU A 17 -7.37 6.80 7.98
N ARG A 18 -6.70 7.56 8.84
CA ARG A 18 -5.68 7.02 9.75
C ARG A 18 -6.15 5.82 10.57
N PRO A 19 -7.38 5.78 11.10
CA PRO A 19 -7.86 4.62 11.85
C PRO A 19 -8.00 3.34 11.02
N TYR A 20 -7.98 3.45 9.70
CA TYR A 20 -8.14 2.31 8.78
C TYR A 20 -6.81 1.76 8.27
N GLN A 21 -5.69 2.25 8.79
CA GLN A 21 -4.36 1.73 8.45
C GLN A 21 -4.26 0.24 8.80
N VAL A 22 -3.71 -0.56 7.87
CA VAL A 22 -3.43 -1.97 8.14
C VAL A 22 -2.16 -2.08 8.98
N ASN A 23 -2.29 -2.65 10.16
CA ASN A 23 -1.20 -2.82 11.11
C ASN A 23 -1.16 -4.27 11.61
N LYS A 24 -0.16 -4.56 12.46
CA LYS A 24 0.03 -5.91 13.00
C LYS A 24 -1.18 -6.39 13.80
N GLU A 25 -1.80 -5.53 14.60
CA GLU A 25 -2.98 -5.88 15.40
C GLU A 25 -4.16 -6.27 14.51
N LEU A 26 -4.39 -5.52 13.42
CA LEU A 26 -5.46 -5.83 12.49
C LEU A 26 -5.21 -7.17 11.79
N MET A 27 -3.99 -7.41 11.33
CA MET A 27 -3.61 -8.68 10.71
C MET A 27 -3.73 -9.86 11.69
N ALA A 28 -3.46 -9.64 12.97
CA ALA A 28 -3.60 -10.68 13.99
C ALA A 28 -5.05 -11.09 14.23
N MET A 29 -6.02 -10.20 13.96
CA MET A 29 -7.44 -10.51 14.07
C MET A 29 -7.97 -11.31 12.88
N ALA A 30 -7.26 -11.36 11.78
CA ALA A 30 -7.62 -12.15 10.62
C ALA A 30 -7.19 -13.62 10.80
N LYS A 31 -7.68 -14.49 9.93
CA LYS A 31 -7.26 -15.91 9.92
C LYS A 31 -5.74 -16.00 9.69
N PRO A 32 -5.05 -17.03 10.25
CA PRO A 32 -3.61 -17.21 10.03
C PRO A 32 -3.22 -17.35 8.55
N THR A 33 -4.16 -17.75 7.71
CA THR A 33 -3.96 -17.88 6.26
C THR A 33 -4.22 -16.60 5.48
N ALA A 34 -4.67 -15.52 6.15
CA ALA A 34 -4.92 -14.24 5.50
C ALA A 34 -3.63 -13.65 4.97
N ILE A 35 -3.70 -13.08 3.78
CA ILE A 35 -2.57 -12.39 3.15
C ILE A 35 -2.89 -10.91 3.00
N PHE A 36 -1.83 -10.10 2.91
CA PHE A 36 -1.93 -8.68 2.62
C PHE A 36 -1.50 -8.41 1.17
N GLU A 37 -2.31 -7.67 0.45
CA GLU A 37 -2.01 -7.20 -0.90
C GLU A 37 -2.27 -5.70 -1.00
N HIS A 38 -1.47 -5.03 -1.81
CA HIS A 38 -1.61 -3.60 -2.08
C HIS A 38 -0.94 -3.27 -3.40
N CYS A 39 -1.53 -2.35 -4.15
CA CYS A 39 -0.89 -1.86 -5.36
C CYS A 39 0.37 -1.05 -5.01
N LEU A 40 1.30 -1.00 -5.91
CA LEU A 40 2.52 -0.22 -5.73
C LEU A 40 2.42 1.10 -6.53
N PRO A 41 2.97 2.19 -6.01
CA PRO A 41 3.66 2.34 -4.73
C PRO A 41 2.72 2.40 -3.52
N SER A 42 3.28 2.10 -2.33
CA SER A 42 2.60 2.17 -1.04
C SER A 42 3.43 3.00 -0.06
N PHE A 43 2.76 3.77 0.80
CA PHE A 43 3.44 4.58 1.83
C PHE A 43 3.49 3.79 3.13
N HIS A 44 4.59 3.09 3.37
CA HIS A 44 4.76 2.24 4.54
C HIS A 44 5.95 2.63 5.43
N ASP A 45 6.80 3.56 4.97
CA ASP A 45 7.97 4.02 5.71
C ASP A 45 8.44 5.42 5.26
N ARG A 46 9.60 5.84 5.74
CA ARG A 46 10.23 7.12 5.42
C ARG A 46 11.39 7.01 4.43
N GLU A 47 11.66 5.82 3.89
CA GLU A 47 12.81 5.60 3.01
C GLU A 47 12.64 6.19 1.62
N THR A 48 11.39 6.40 1.20
CA THR A 48 11.12 7.07 -0.07
C THR A 48 11.06 8.60 0.11
N THR A 49 11.35 9.35 -0.95
CA THR A 49 11.27 10.82 -0.94
C THR A 49 9.86 11.29 -0.54
N VAL A 50 8.83 10.66 -1.10
CA VAL A 50 7.44 11.02 -0.81
C VAL A 50 7.07 10.65 0.63
N GLY A 51 7.52 9.49 1.11
CA GLY A 51 7.30 9.06 2.50
C GLY A 51 7.92 10.02 3.49
N GLU A 52 9.14 10.48 3.25
CA GLU A 52 9.80 11.47 4.10
C GLU A 52 9.10 12.82 4.07
N ASP A 53 8.66 13.27 2.90
CA ASP A 53 7.88 14.50 2.77
C ASP A 53 6.59 14.45 3.59
N ILE A 54 5.88 13.33 3.55
CA ILE A 54 4.65 13.12 4.33
C ILE A 54 4.96 13.16 5.83
N TYR A 55 6.06 12.54 6.26
CA TYR A 55 6.49 12.58 7.65
C TYR A 55 6.78 14.00 8.11
N GLN A 56 7.53 14.77 7.32
CA GLN A 56 7.89 16.16 7.66
C GLN A 56 6.66 17.07 7.73
N LYS A 57 5.67 16.87 6.87
CA LYS A 57 4.47 17.72 6.81
C LYS A 57 3.40 17.29 7.81
N PHE A 58 3.19 16.02 8.03
CA PHE A 58 2.06 15.48 8.77
C PHE A 58 2.45 14.62 9.97
N GLY A 59 3.73 14.35 10.19
CA GLY A 59 4.20 13.51 11.28
C GLY A 59 3.81 12.03 11.14
N LEU A 60 3.53 11.56 9.94
CA LEU A 60 3.02 10.23 9.65
C LEU A 60 4.09 9.38 8.98
N GLU A 61 4.49 8.27 9.62
CA GLU A 61 5.52 7.37 9.10
C GLU A 61 5.01 6.38 8.06
N ALA A 62 3.74 6.01 8.13
CA ALA A 62 3.10 5.08 7.22
C ALA A 62 1.63 5.46 7.04
N MET A 63 1.06 5.16 5.88
CA MET A 63 -0.34 5.49 5.56
C MET A 63 -1.24 4.27 5.53
N GLU A 64 -1.26 3.57 4.40
CA GLU A 64 -2.20 2.48 4.16
C GLU A 64 -1.85 1.24 4.98
N VAL A 65 -0.57 1.05 5.26
CA VAL A 65 -0.04 -0.14 5.92
C VAL A 65 1.23 0.22 6.68
N THR A 66 1.45 -0.44 7.82
CA THR A 66 2.71 -0.30 8.55
C THR A 66 3.82 -1.12 7.89
N ASP A 67 5.08 -0.72 8.11
CA ASP A 67 6.22 -1.37 7.49
C ASP A 67 6.36 -2.84 7.89
N ASP A 68 6.07 -3.18 9.14
CA ASP A 68 6.13 -4.57 9.63
C ASP A 68 5.15 -5.49 8.90
N VAL A 69 3.96 -5.02 8.54
CA VAL A 69 3.01 -5.77 7.72
C VAL A 69 3.47 -5.83 6.27
N PHE A 70 3.95 -4.70 5.73
CA PHE A 70 4.39 -4.60 4.33
C PHE A 70 5.54 -5.56 4.03
N LEU A 71 6.47 -5.73 4.95
CA LEU A 71 7.62 -6.64 4.82
C LEU A 71 7.38 -7.99 5.47
N GLY A 72 6.21 -8.21 6.09
CA GLY A 72 5.90 -9.43 6.81
C GLY A 72 5.64 -10.65 5.91
N HIS A 73 5.59 -11.82 6.53
CA HIS A 73 5.42 -13.09 5.82
C HIS A 73 4.03 -13.27 5.18
N GLN A 74 3.04 -12.49 5.60
CA GLN A 74 1.69 -12.52 5.02
C GLN A 74 1.53 -11.57 3.82
N ALA A 75 2.51 -10.71 3.57
CA ALA A 75 2.47 -9.75 2.48
C ALA A 75 2.75 -10.42 1.13
N ARG A 76 1.96 -10.05 0.12
CA ARG A 76 2.06 -10.61 -1.24
C ARG A 76 2.03 -9.53 -2.32
N GLN A 77 2.23 -8.28 -1.94
CA GLN A 77 2.14 -7.15 -2.88
C GLN A 77 3.16 -7.22 -4.03
N PHE A 78 4.36 -7.72 -3.79
CA PHE A 78 5.36 -7.87 -4.85
C PHE A 78 5.01 -9.00 -5.81
N GLN A 79 4.50 -10.10 -5.30
CA GLN A 79 4.01 -11.20 -6.11
C GLN A 79 2.77 -10.79 -6.91
N GLU A 80 1.87 -10.03 -6.30
CA GLU A 80 0.71 -9.44 -6.98
C GLU A 80 1.13 -8.56 -8.15
N ALA A 81 2.10 -7.67 -7.93
CA ALA A 81 2.61 -6.78 -8.96
C ALA A 81 3.25 -7.54 -10.13
N GLU A 82 4.00 -8.60 -9.84
CA GLU A 82 4.57 -9.49 -10.86
C GLU A 82 3.47 -10.22 -11.64
N ASN A 83 2.50 -10.79 -10.93
CA ASN A 83 1.39 -11.53 -11.55
C ASN A 83 0.54 -10.64 -12.46
N ARG A 84 0.44 -9.35 -12.17
CA ARG A 84 -0.24 -8.40 -13.06
C ARG A 84 0.38 -8.38 -14.44
N MET A 85 1.71 -8.40 -14.52
CA MET A 85 2.42 -8.47 -15.80
C MET A 85 2.07 -9.74 -16.57
N HIS A 86 2.09 -10.89 -15.91
CA HIS A 86 1.78 -12.18 -16.52
C HIS A 86 0.33 -12.26 -16.99
N THR A 87 -0.60 -11.76 -16.19
CA THR A 87 -2.02 -11.74 -16.51
C THR A 87 -2.32 -10.87 -17.72
N ILE A 88 -1.77 -9.66 -17.76
CA ILE A 88 -1.93 -8.74 -18.89
C ILE A 88 -1.34 -9.34 -20.16
N LYS A 89 -0.16 -9.95 -20.06
CA LYS A 89 0.47 -10.64 -21.17
C LYS A 89 -0.40 -11.76 -21.73
N ALA A 90 -1.01 -12.56 -20.84
CA ALA A 90 -1.92 -13.62 -21.24
C ALA A 90 -3.17 -13.10 -21.98
N VAL A 91 -3.75 -12.01 -21.46
CA VAL A 91 -4.90 -11.35 -22.10
C VAL A 91 -4.54 -10.81 -23.47
N MET A 92 -3.38 -10.17 -23.61
CA MET A 92 -2.89 -9.66 -24.90
C MET A 92 -2.69 -10.81 -25.90
N TYR A 93 -2.06 -11.89 -25.47
CA TYR A 93 -1.86 -13.07 -26.31
C TYR A 93 -3.19 -13.63 -26.81
N ALA A 94 -4.17 -13.80 -25.92
CA ALA A 94 -5.49 -14.34 -26.27
C ALA A 94 -6.29 -13.42 -27.21
N THR A 95 -6.11 -12.09 -27.09
CA THR A 95 -6.90 -11.09 -27.83
C THR A 95 -6.29 -10.73 -29.19
N LEU A 96 -4.97 -10.72 -29.29
CA LEU A 96 -4.24 -10.30 -30.51
C LEU A 96 -3.86 -11.48 -31.41
N LYS A 97 -4.12 -12.67 -30.98
CA LYS A 97 -3.82 -13.90 -31.70
C LYS A 97 -4.66 -14.09 -32.98
#